data_bf5b032c9fdf6073ae18932b012ee1fd
#
_entry.id   bf5b032c9fdf6073ae18932b012ee1fd
#
_cell.length_a   1.000
_cell.length_b   1.000
_cell.length_c   1.000
_cell.angle_alpha   90.00
_cell.angle_beta   90.00
_cell.angle_gamma   90.00
#
_symmetry.space_group_name_H-M   'P 1'
#
loop_
_entity.id
_entity.type
_entity.pdbx_description
1 polymer ?
#
loop_
_entity_poly.entity_id
_entity_poly.type
_entity_poly.pdbx_seq_one_letter_code
_entity_poly.pdbx_strand_id
1 'polypeptide(L)'
;GAPVSYDRIYYIGENDFYIPRGEDGTYMRFEDAGEGYSDMLAVMNGLIPSHVVFNGKVGALTGPDALTAEQGETVLFVHSQANRDTRPHLIGGHGDLVWETGKFNNPPERDLETWFIRGGSAGAAL
;
A
#
# COMPACT_ATOMS: atom_id res chain seq x y z
N GLY A 1 7.53 -21.95 8.38
CA GLY A 1 6.11 -22.19 8.06
C GLY A 1 5.98 -23.24 6.97
N ALA A 2 4.78 -23.76 6.76
CA ALA A 2 4.52 -24.67 5.64
C ALA A 2 4.69 -23.90 4.32
N PRO A 3 5.24 -24.51 3.26
CA PRO A 3 5.32 -23.88 1.97
C PRO A 3 3.91 -23.57 1.43
N VAL A 4 3.78 -22.41 0.81
CA VAL A 4 2.53 -21.97 0.14
C VAL A 4 2.79 -21.99 -1.35
N SER A 5 1.83 -22.50 -2.11
CA SER A 5 1.85 -22.46 -3.56
C SER A 5 0.91 -21.37 -4.06
N TYR A 6 1.29 -20.71 -5.14
CA TYR A 6 0.49 -19.70 -5.82
C TYR A 6 0.77 -19.74 -7.32
N ASP A 7 -0.18 -19.27 -8.09
CA ASP A 7 -0.06 -19.17 -9.56
C ASP A 7 0.48 -17.80 -9.97
N ARG A 8 0.10 -16.76 -9.23
CA ARG A 8 0.55 -15.38 -9.45
C ARG A 8 1.03 -14.75 -8.16
N ILE A 9 1.98 -13.83 -8.30
CA ILE A 9 2.41 -12.96 -7.21
C ILE A 9 2.39 -11.51 -7.68
N TYR A 10 1.85 -10.62 -6.84
CA TYR A 10 1.85 -9.19 -7.06
C TYR A 10 2.49 -8.46 -5.89
N TYR A 11 3.38 -7.54 -6.21
CA TYR A 11 4.02 -6.66 -5.24
C TYR A 11 3.35 -5.29 -5.31
N ILE A 12 2.77 -4.86 -4.20
CA ILE A 12 2.10 -3.57 -4.07
C ILE A 12 2.90 -2.74 -3.09
N GLY A 13 3.48 -1.63 -3.57
CA GLY A 13 4.13 -0.63 -2.75
C GLY A 13 3.22 0.57 -2.58
N GLU A 14 2.76 0.82 -1.36
CA GLU A 14 1.93 1.98 -1.03
C GLU A 14 2.78 3.04 -0.34
N ASN A 15 2.61 4.29 -0.75
CA ASN A 15 3.29 5.43 -0.17
C ASN A 15 2.38 6.65 -0.14
N ASP A 16 2.43 7.39 0.95
CA ASP A 16 1.69 8.63 1.12
C ASP A 16 2.63 9.83 0.96
N PHE A 17 2.19 10.82 0.20
CA PHE A 17 2.91 12.09 0.04
C PHE A 17 2.16 13.23 0.70
N TYR A 18 2.91 14.19 1.23
CA TYR A 18 2.42 15.36 1.93
C TYR A 18 3.01 16.60 1.27
N ILE A 19 2.41 17.01 0.16
CA ILE A 19 2.91 18.12 -0.64
C ILE A 19 2.07 19.37 -0.34
N PRO A 20 2.69 20.48 0.10
CA PRO A 20 1.96 21.71 0.39
C PRO A 20 1.42 22.36 -0.89
N ARG A 21 0.43 23.22 -0.71
CA ARG A 21 -0.08 24.09 -1.75
C ARG A 21 0.41 25.51 -1.53
N GLY A 22 0.71 26.20 -2.62
CA GLY A 22 0.99 27.62 -2.63
C GLY A 22 -0.29 28.45 -2.43
N GLU A 23 -0.12 29.77 -2.36
CA GLU A 23 -1.24 30.71 -2.21
C GLU A 23 -2.25 30.64 -3.37
N ASP A 24 -1.79 30.26 -4.54
CA ASP A 24 -2.62 30.03 -5.72
C ASP A 24 -3.38 28.69 -5.73
N GLY A 25 -3.18 27.89 -4.67
CA GLY A 25 -3.80 26.58 -4.52
C GLY A 25 -3.16 25.44 -5.31
N THR A 26 -2.10 25.72 -6.08
CA THR A 26 -1.35 24.67 -6.79
C THR A 26 -0.36 23.95 -5.87
N TYR A 27 -0.01 22.72 -6.20
CA TYR A 27 1.01 22.00 -5.43
C TYR A 27 2.38 22.61 -5.65
N MET A 28 3.09 22.87 -4.57
CA MET A 28 4.46 23.41 -4.60
C MET A 28 5.41 22.38 -5.20
N ARG A 29 6.46 22.89 -5.82
CA ARG A 29 7.57 22.09 -6.34
C ARG A 29 8.86 22.56 -5.68
N PHE A 30 9.73 21.62 -5.39
CA PHE A 30 11.00 21.84 -4.72
C PHE A 30 12.12 21.21 -5.56
N GLU A 31 13.29 21.80 -5.55
CA GLU A 31 14.44 21.25 -6.26
C GLU A 31 14.98 19.99 -5.55
N ASP A 32 14.91 20.00 -4.22
CA ASP A 32 15.32 18.87 -3.41
C ASP A 32 14.47 18.74 -2.13
N ALA A 33 14.67 17.63 -1.41
CA ALA A 33 13.95 17.34 -0.18
C ALA A 33 14.30 18.31 0.96
N GLY A 34 15.48 18.91 0.95
CA GLY A 34 15.91 19.88 1.99
C GLY A 34 15.17 21.20 1.86
N GLU A 35 14.97 21.67 0.63
CA GLU A 35 14.23 22.90 0.35
C GLU A 35 12.78 22.81 0.84
N GLY A 36 12.11 21.69 0.54
CA GLY A 36 10.71 21.48 0.89
C GLY A 36 10.46 20.93 2.28
N TYR A 37 11.50 20.63 3.07
CA TYR A 37 11.37 19.85 4.29
C TYR A 37 10.40 20.45 5.31
N SER A 38 10.56 21.73 5.64
CA SER A 38 9.72 22.40 6.64
C SER A 38 8.25 22.48 6.21
N ASP A 39 8.02 22.82 4.94
CA ASP A 39 6.68 22.98 4.41
C ASP A 39 5.95 21.63 4.30
N MET A 40 6.66 20.59 3.88
CA MET A 40 6.12 19.23 3.84
C MET A 40 5.84 18.68 5.24
N LEU A 41 6.70 18.97 6.23
CA LEU A 41 6.46 18.59 7.64
C LEU A 41 5.20 19.26 8.19
N ALA A 42 4.96 20.51 7.84
CA ALA A 42 3.75 21.22 8.29
C ALA A 42 2.47 20.53 7.78
N VAL A 43 2.47 20.07 6.54
CA VAL A 43 1.36 19.29 5.96
C VAL A 43 1.26 17.91 6.61
N MET A 44 2.38 17.25 6.83
CA MET A 44 2.44 15.92 7.45
C MET A 44 1.89 15.90 8.87
N ASN A 45 2.05 16.98 9.63
CA ASN A 45 1.50 17.09 10.98
C ASN A 45 -0.03 16.93 11.03
N GLY A 46 -0.73 17.26 9.94
CA GLY A 46 -2.17 17.07 9.82
C GLY A 46 -2.58 15.62 9.54
N LEU A 47 -1.65 14.75 9.21
CA LEU A 47 -1.87 13.33 8.84
C LEU A 47 -2.88 13.13 7.69
N ILE A 48 -3.06 14.15 6.85
CA ILE A 48 -3.90 14.06 5.65
C ILE A 48 -2.98 14.12 4.44
N PRO A 49 -2.70 13.00 3.77
CA PRO A 49 -1.83 12.98 2.61
C PRO A 49 -2.43 13.76 1.45
N SER A 50 -1.58 14.45 0.70
CA SER A 50 -1.98 15.08 -0.56
C SER A 50 -2.16 14.04 -1.68
N HIS A 51 -1.35 12.99 -1.65
CA HIS A 51 -1.40 11.90 -2.63
C HIS A 51 -1.15 10.58 -1.91
N VAL A 52 -1.95 9.58 -2.26
CA VAL A 52 -1.70 8.18 -1.93
C VAL A 52 -1.37 7.47 -3.23
N VAL A 53 -0.20 6.87 -3.30
CA VAL A 53 0.27 6.21 -4.51
C VAL A 53 0.47 4.71 -4.29
N PHE A 54 0.17 3.96 -5.31
CA PHE A 54 0.45 2.53 -5.41
C PHE A 54 1.44 2.34 -6.56
N ASN A 55 2.56 1.67 -6.27
CA ASN A 55 3.64 1.46 -7.23
C ASN A 55 4.09 2.76 -7.93
N GLY A 56 4.19 3.84 -7.14
CA GLY A 56 4.79 5.11 -7.56
C GLY A 56 3.87 6.10 -8.26
N LYS A 57 2.58 5.81 -8.43
CA LYS A 57 1.65 6.71 -9.13
C LYS A 57 0.24 6.61 -8.55
N VAL A 58 -0.47 7.74 -8.48
CA VAL A 58 -1.90 7.74 -8.19
C VAL A 58 -2.65 7.02 -9.31
N GLY A 59 -3.46 6.03 -8.94
CA GLY A 59 -4.24 5.24 -9.90
C GLY A 59 -3.44 4.25 -10.75
N ALA A 60 -2.19 3.93 -10.38
CA ALA A 60 -1.31 3.06 -11.17
C ALA A 60 -1.88 1.66 -11.43
N LEU A 61 -2.67 1.13 -10.49
CA LEU A 61 -3.22 -0.23 -10.56
C LEU A 61 -4.73 -0.21 -10.83
N THR A 62 -5.20 0.73 -11.63
CA THR A 62 -6.63 0.90 -11.94
C THR A 62 -6.88 0.95 -13.44
N GLY A 63 -8.12 0.69 -13.84
CA GLY A 63 -8.52 0.71 -15.24
C GLY A 63 -7.73 -0.28 -16.10
N PRO A 64 -7.12 0.17 -17.20
CA PRO A 64 -6.34 -0.70 -18.09
C PRO A 64 -5.11 -1.34 -17.42
N ASP A 65 -4.59 -0.71 -16.37
CA ASP A 65 -3.41 -1.14 -15.63
C ASP A 65 -3.78 -1.98 -14.38
N ALA A 66 -5.04 -2.35 -14.22
CA ALA A 66 -5.48 -3.18 -13.11
C ALA A 66 -4.79 -4.55 -13.13
N LEU A 67 -4.43 -5.03 -11.94
CA LEU A 67 -3.91 -6.39 -11.79
C LEU A 67 -4.98 -7.40 -12.18
N THR A 68 -4.57 -8.46 -12.85
CA THR A 68 -5.51 -9.46 -13.39
C THR A 68 -5.16 -10.85 -12.92
N ALA A 69 -6.18 -11.70 -12.79
CA ALA A 69 -6.03 -13.13 -12.57
C ALA A 69 -7.12 -13.89 -13.31
N GLU A 70 -6.83 -15.14 -13.62
CA GLU A 70 -7.82 -16.04 -14.20
C GLU A 70 -8.63 -16.72 -13.10
N GLN A 71 -9.85 -17.09 -13.42
CA GLN A 71 -10.69 -17.83 -12.47
C GLN A 71 -10.04 -19.16 -12.11
N GLY A 72 -9.89 -19.41 -10.83
CA GLY A 72 -9.27 -20.62 -10.29
C GLY A 72 -7.77 -20.48 -9.96
N GLU A 73 -7.13 -19.36 -10.35
CA GLU A 73 -5.75 -19.08 -9.92
C GLU A 73 -5.68 -18.65 -8.46
N THR A 74 -4.64 -19.07 -7.79
CA THR A 74 -4.27 -18.61 -6.46
C THR A 74 -3.30 -17.44 -6.57
N VAL A 75 -3.64 -16.31 -5.98
CA VAL A 75 -2.87 -15.08 -6.07
C VAL A 75 -2.27 -14.71 -4.72
N LEU A 76 -0.96 -14.49 -4.70
CA LEU A 76 -0.26 -13.96 -3.54
C LEU A 76 -0.03 -12.47 -3.71
N PHE A 77 -0.58 -11.66 -2.81
CA PHE A 77 -0.29 -10.24 -2.70
C PHE A 77 0.78 -10.01 -1.64
N VAL A 78 1.87 -9.36 -2.00
CA VAL A 78 2.88 -8.85 -1.07
C VAL A 78 2.74 -7.34 -1.05
N HIS A 79 2.30 -6.79 0.08
CA HIS A 79 1.95 -5.38 0.23
C HIS A 79 2.86 -4.72 1.26
N SER A 80 3.55 -3.66 0.86
CA SER A 80 4.34 -2.81 1.75
C SER A 80 3.74 -1.41 1.82
N GLN A 81 3.77 -0.82 3.01
CA GLN A 81 3.39 0.57 3.24
C GLN A 81 4.60 1.33 3.78
N ALA A 82 5.00 2.40 3.08
CA ALA A 82 6.23 3.11 3.40
C ALA A 82 6.13 3.93 4.68
N ASN A 83 5.02 4.63 4.93
CA ASN A 83 5.02 5.69 5.94
C ASN A 83 3.72 5.93 6.71
N ARG A 84 2.65 5.20 6.41
CA ARG A 84 1.38 5.33 7.16
C ARG A 84 0.65 4.00 7.24
N ASP A 85 -0.12 3.80 8.31
CA ASP A 85 -0.94 2.60 8.47
C ASP A 85 -1.97 2.49 7.35
N THR A 86 -2.15 1.28 6.85
CA THR A 86 -3.13 0.97 5.81
C THR A 86 -3.94 -0.27 6.14
N ARG A 87 -5.08 -0.39 5.51
CA ARG A 87 -5.99 -1.52 5.68
C ARG A 87 -6.46 -2.03 4.33
N PRO A 88 -5.69 -2.92 3.70
CA PRO A 88 -6.13 -3.58 2.49
C PRO A 88 -7.43 -4.33 2.70
N HIS A 89 -8.30 -4.28 1.68
CA HIS A 89 -9.62 -4.91 1.72
C HIS A 89 -9.94 -5.55 0.37
N LEU A 90 -10.46 -6.77 0.41
CA LEU A 90 -11.01 -7.45 -0.76
C LEU A 90 -12.53 -7.28 -0.77
N ILE A 91 -13.04 -6.72 -1.87
CA ILE A 91 -14.48 -6.56 -2.07
C ILE A 91 -15.03 -7.84 -2.71
N GLY A 92 -15.95 -8.50 -2.01
CA GLY A 92 -16.58 -9.73 -2.49
C GLY A 92 -15.76 -10.99 -2.29
N GLY A 93 -14.72 -10.93 -1.46
CA GLY A 93 -13.85 -12.06 -1.14
C GLY A 93 -13.07 -11.82 0.15
N HIS A 94 -12.13 -12.70 0.41
CA HIS A 94 -11.24 -12.61 1.57
C HIS A 94 -9.86 -13.17 1.21
N GLY A 95 -8.86 -12.84 2.01
CA GLY A 95 -7.57 -13.53 1.98
C GLY A 95 -7.69 -14.84 2.75
N ASP A 96 -7.44 -15.96 2.10
CA ASP A 96 -7.49 -17.28 2.73
C ASP A 96 -6.43 -17.41 3.82
N LEU A 97 -5.25 -16.88 3.55
CA LEU A 97 -4.12 -16.83 4.48
C LEU A 97 -3.54 -15.40 4.48
N VAL A 98 -3.42 -14.79 5.67
CA VAL A 98 -2.96 -13.42 5.80
C VAL A 98 -1.85 -13.31 6.84
N TRP A 99 -0.72 -12.71 6.46
CA TRP A 99 0.42 -12.38 7.32
C TRP A 99 0.53 -10.87 7.47
N GLU A 100 -0.13 -10.30 8.45
CA GLU A 100 -0.23 -8.84 8.63
C GLU A 100 1.11 -8.15 8.89
N THR A 101 2.04 -8.84 9.56
CA THR A 101 3.34 -8.28 9.96
C THR A 101 4.48 -8.70 9.05
N GLY A 102 4.20 -9.43 7.97
CA GLY A 102 5.21 -9.94 7.04
C GLY A 102 6.14 -11.02 7.59
N LYS A 103 5.83 -11.57 8.75
CA LYS A 103 6.62 -12.65 9.36
C LYS A 103 6.06 -14.00 8.96
N PHE A 104 6.47 -14.50 7.81
CA PHE A 104 5.94 -15.71 7.18
C PHE A 104 6.16 -17.02 7.97
N ASN A 105 7.08 -17.02 8.94
CA ASN A 105 7.25 -18.15 9.85
C ASN A 105 6.17 -18.24 10.93
N ASN A 106 5.41 -17.17 11.15
CA ASN A 106 4.27 -17.22 12.05
C ASN A 106 3.09 -17.86 11.34
N PRO A 107 2.18 -18.52 12.08
CA PRO A 107 0.91 -18.95 11.52
C PRO A 107 0.15 -17.74 10.95
N PRO A 108 -0.41 -17.84 9.73
CA PRO A 108 -1.25 -16.78 9.19
C PRO A 108 -2.61 -16.73 9.88
N GLU A 109 -3.22 -15.56 9.86
CA GLU A 109 -4.66 -15.43 10.06
C GLU A 109 -5.41 -16.02 8.85
N ARG A 110 -6.69 -16.29 9.02
CA ARG A 110 -7.50 -16.93 7.98
C ARG A 110 -8.77 -16.15 7.69
N ASP A 111 -9.16 -16.19 6.44
CA ASP A 111 -10.49 -15.73 5.99
C ASP A 111 -10.76 -14.26 6.35
N LEU A 112 -9.76 -13.40 6.19
CA LEU A 112 -9.88 -11.97 6.46
C LEU A 112 -10.29 -11.20 5.21
N GLU A 113 -11.32 -10.39 5.31
CA GLU A 113 -11.71 -9.42 4.26
C GLU A 113 -10.87 -8.14 4.33
N THR A 114 -10.45 -7.77 5.54
CA THR A 114 -9.62 -6.61 5.81
C THR A 114 -8.52 -6.98 6.77
N TRP A 115 -7.30 -6.49 6.52
CA TRP A 115 -6.17 -6.68 7.42
C TRP A 115 -5.39 -5.41 7.61
N PHE A 116 -4.49 -5.39 8.58
CA PHE A 116 -3.78 -4.20 8.99
C PHE A 116 -2.29 -4.29 8.66
N ILE A 117 -1.79 -3.30 7.95
CA ILE A 117 -0.35 -3.12 7.68
C ILE A 117 0.10 -1.81 8.31
N ARG A 118 1.01 -1.90 9.25
CA ARG A 118 1.61 -0.73 9.90
C ARG A 118 2.50 0.04 8.96
N GLY A 119 2.55 1.36 9.11
CA GLY A 119 3.48 2.20 8.38
C GLY A 119 4.93 1.73 8.58
N GLY A 120 5.69 1.65 7.48
CA GLY A 120 7.04 1.12 7.47
C GLY A 120 7.13 -0.40 7.54
N SER A 121 6.01 -1.10 7.36
CA SER A 121 5.91 -2.56 7.41
C SER A 121 5.39 -3.15 6.10
N ALA A 122 5.35 -4.46 6.04
CA ALA A 122 4.78 -5.22 4.94
C ALA A 122 3.95 -6.38 5.46
N GLY A 123 3.04 -6.85 4.63
CA GLY A 123 2.25 -8.05 4.87
C GLY A 123 2.02 -8.81 3.58
N ALA A 124 1.36 -9.94 3.68
CA ALA A 124 0.95 -10.70 2.51
C ALA A 124 -0.42 -11.32 2.72
N ALA A 125 -1.12 -11.52 1.62
CA ALA A 125 -2.39 -12.21 1.57
C ALA A 125 -2.42 -13.19 0.38
N LEU A 126 -2.89 -14.40 0.62
CA LEU A 126 -3.08 -15.44 -0.38
C LEU A 126 -4.58 -15.66 -0.58
#